data_e16bbd1e3ad7cf3aede0d830dc3c2a85
#
_entry.id   e16bbd1e3ad7cf3aede0d830dc3c2a85
#
_cell.length_a   1.000
_cell.length_b   1.000
_cell.length_c   1.000
_cell.angle_alpha   90.00
_cell.angle_beta   90.00
_cell.angle_gamma   90.00
#
_symmetry.space_group_name_H-M   'P 1'
#
loop_
_entity.id
_entity.type
_entity.pdbx_description
1 polymer ?
#
loop_
_entity_poly.entity_id
_entity_poly.type
_entity_poly.pdbx_seq_one_letter_code
_entity_poly.pdbx_strand_id
1 'polypeptide(L)'
;MTFPKKREILLLGTVEPGFEEIEDLFAASLRTQAEVNAQLCIYVGERCVIDLCGSAVGDKNYSFDTISNVFSSGKSLESIALAWQVSESRLDYGARICDYWPEFSGDGKENLSIADLMRHEAGLSALNVSIEPSDLWRESIKANKLGELIAAHPLRFRADSPRE
;
A
#
# COMPACT_ATOMS: atom_id res chain seq x y z
N MET A 1 -11.38 7.91 -39.09
CA MET A 1 -10.80 7.33 -37.90
C MET A 1 -9.40 7.89 -37.72
N THR A 2 -9.22 8.82 -36.80
CA THR A 2 -7.90 9.34 -36.44
C THR A 2 -7.27 8.35 -35.43
N PHE A 3 -6.22 7.69 -35.85
CA PHE A 3 -5.40 6.89 -34.94
C PHE A 3 -4.88 7.80 -33.83
N PRO A 4 -4.97 7.39 -32.55
CA PRO A 4 -4.38 8.19 -31.47
C PRO A 4 -2.89 8.36 -31.76
N LYS A 5 -2.41 9.61 -31.75
CA LYS A 5 -1.00 9.94 -31.89
C LYS A 5 -0.22 9.13 -30.85
N LYS A 6 0.74 8.33 -31.29
CA LYS A 6 1.62 7.58 -30.40
C LYS A 6 2.23 8.58 -29.42
N ARG A 7 1.95 8.42 -28.11
CA ARG A 7 2.53 9.31 -27.09
C ARG A 7 4.04 9.21 -27.16
N GLU A 8 4.70 10.34 -27.30
CA GLU A 8 6.14 10.42 -27.14
C GLU A 8 6.43 10.33 -25.63
N ILE A 9 7.07 9.25 -25.23
CA ILE A 9 7.41 9.01 -23.83
C ILE A 9 8.85 9.42 -23.57
N LEU A 10 9.13 9.89 -22.37
CA LEU A 10 10.49 10.00 -21.85
C LEU A 10 10.78 8.71 -21.07
N LEU A 11 11.88 8.04 -21.41
CA LEU A 11 12.35 6.84 -20.73
C LEU A 11 13.82 7.02 -20.38
N LEU A 12 14.17 6.80 -19.14
CA LEU A 12 15.52 6.93 -18.59
C LEU A 12 15.86 5.66 -17.82
N GLY A 13 17.12 5.30 -17.75
CA GLY A 13 17.61 4.23 -16.90
C GLY A 13 18.44 3.19 -17.61
N THR A 14 18.56 2.03 -16.98
CA THR A 14 19.40 0.93 -17.47
C THR A 14 18.64 -0.39 -17.40
N VAL A 15 18.92 -1.24 -18.38
CA VAL A 15 18.43 -2.62 -18.47
C VAL A 15 19.63 -3.51 -18.80
N GLU A 16 19.82 -4.57 -18.04
CA GLU A 16 20.86 -5.55 -18.36
C GLU A 16 20.47 -6.47 -19.53
N PRO A 17 21.47 -7.00 -20.26
CA PRO A 17 21.22 -7.94 -21.36
C PRO A 17 20.38 -9.14 -20.93
N GLY A 18 19.33 -9.44 -21.70
CA GLY A 18 18.36 -10.50 -21.44
C GLY A 18 17.08 -10.04 -20.75
N PHE A 19 16.94 -8.74 -20.42
CA PHE A 19 15.75 -8.16 -19.81
C PHE A 19 15.05 -7.12 -20.70
N GLU A 20 15.41 -7.01 -21.95
CA GLU A 20 14.93 -6.00 -22.91
C GLU A 20 13.41 -6.08 -23.11
N GLU A 21 12.82 -7.28 -23.04
CA GLU A 21 11.36 -7.47 -23.16
C GLU A 21 10.60 -6.74 -22.04
N ILE A 22 11.19 -6.62 -20.83
CA ILE A 22 10.57 -5.90 -19.72
C ILE A 22 10.63 -4.40 -19.95
N GLU A 23 11.72 -3.87 -20.55
CA GLU A 23 11.79 -2.47 -20.96
C GLU A 23 10.69 -2.16 -21.98
N ASP A 24 10.51 -3.02 -22.98
CA ASP A 24 9.48 -2.87 -24.00
C ASP A 24 8.08 -2.88 -23.39
N LEU A 25 7.81 -3.76 -22.43
CA LEU A 25 6.53 -3.82 -21.71
C LEU A 25 6.31 -2.56 -20.86
N PHE A 26 7.33 -2.08 -20.16
CA PHE A 26 7.26 -0.84 -19.37
C PHE A 26 6.98 0.36 -20.27
N ALA A 27 7.69 0.47 -21.38
CA ALA A 27 7.47 1.52 -22.37
C ALA A 27 6.06 1.44 -23.01
N ALA A 28 5.57 0.23 -23.29
CA ALA A 28 4.23 0.01 -23.81
C ALA A 28 3.16 0.41 -22.79
N SER A 29 3.37 0.10 -21.51
CA SER A 29 2.49 0.48 -20.40
C SER A 29 2.34 2.01 -20.33
N LEU A 30 3.42 2.76 -20.32
CA LEU A 30 3.40 4.24 -20.36
C LEU A 30 2.65 4.82 -21.55
N ARG A 31 2.63 4.12 -22.71
CA ARG A 31 1.91 4.58 -23.90
C ARG A 31 0.43 4.28 -23.87
N THR A 32 0.02 3.22 -23.20
CA THR A 32 -1.34 2.64 -23.32
C THR A 32 -2.18 2.75 -22.08
N GLN A 33 -1.54 2.82 -20.89
CA GLN A 33 -2.24 2.91 -19.61
C GLN A 33 -2.51 4.37 -19.20
N ALA A 34 -3.19 4.52 -18.07
CA ALA A 34 -3.53 5.84 -17.51
C ALA A 34 -2.37 6.49 -16.74
N GLU A 35 -1.31 5.74 -16.46
CA GLU A 35 -0.15 6.25 -15.74
C GLU A 35 0.50 7.40 -16.50
N VAL A 36 0.77 8.45 -15.74
CA VAL A 36 1.47 9.63 -16.26
C VAL A 36 2.98 9.45 -16.12
N ASN A 37 3.41 8.97 -14.98
CA ASN A 37 4.78 8.72 -14.62
C ASN A 37 4.91 7.39 -13.89
N ALA A 38 6.02 6.67 -14.07
CA ALA A 38 6.29 5.40 -13.42
C ALA A 38 7.78 5.16 -13.21
N GLN A 39 8.09 4.36 -12.18
CA GLN A 39 9.43 3.84 -11.90
C GLN A 39 9.35 2.32 -11.80
N LEU A 40 10.42 1.64 -12.23
CA LEU A 40 10.55 0.20 -12.16
C LEU A 40 11.98 -0.17 -11.78
N CYS A 41 12.16 -0.87 -10.66
CA CYS A 41 13.46 -1.37 -10.24
C CYS A 41 13.35 -2.87 -9.95
N ILE A 42 14.22 -3.69 -10.55
CA ILE A 42 14.22 -5.12 -10.38
C ILE A 42 15.63 -5.61 -10.01
N TYR A 43 15.68 -6.42 -8.96
CA TYR A 43 16.87 -7.12 -8.53
C TYR A 43 16.75 -8.63 -8.75
N VAL A 44 17.83 -9.26 -9.17
CA VAL A 44 18.01 -10.72 -9.16
C VAL A 44 19.17 -11.03 -8.22
N GLY A 45 18.86 -11.55 -7.04
CA GLY A 45 19.81 -11.59 -5.93
C GLY A 45 20.21 -10.16 -5.51
N GLU A 46 21.50 -9.88 -5.49
CA GLU A 46 22.06 -8.56 -5.15
C GLU A 46 22.28 -7.65 -6.38
N ARG A 47 22.00 -8.15 -7.58
CA ARG A 47 22.25 -7.45 -8.83
C ARG A 47 21.00 -6.71 -9.30
N CYS A 48 21.07 -5.39 -9.46
CA CYS A 48 20.05 -4.61 -10.12
C CYS A 48 20.10 -4.88 -11.61
N VAL A 49 19.06 -5.51 -12.16
CA VAL A 49 18.98 -5.87 -13.57
C VAL A 49 18.13 -4.90 -14.37
N ILE A 50 17.26 -4.15 -13.72
CA ILE A 50 16.44 -3.10 -14.32
C ILE A 50 16.35 -1.95 -13.33
N ASP A 51 16.60 -0.75 -13.81
CA ASP A 51 16.31 0.51 -13.12
C ASP A 51 15.82 1.52 -14.13
N LEU A 52 14.50 1.71 -14.22
CA LEU A 52 13.82 2.52 -15.21
C LEU A 52 12.95 3.59 -14.55
N CYS A 53 12.96 4.76 -15.18
CA CYS A 53 12.10 5.89 -14.84
C CYS A 53 11.48 6.43 -16.12
N GLY A 54 10.16 6.60 -16.18
CA GLY A 54 9.49 7.02 -17.40
C GLY A 54 8.33 7.97 -17.17
N SER A 55 8.12 8.85 -18.17
CA SER A 55 7.01 9.79 -18.23
C SER A 55 6.26 9.68 -19.55
N ALA A 56 4.95 9.46 -19.47
CA ALA A 56 4.04 9.41 -20.61
C ALA A 56 3.74 10.80 -21.22
N VAL A 57 4.10 11.87 -20.50
CA VAL A 57 3.90 13.27 -20.92
C VAL A 57 5.21 14.03 -21.13
N GLY A 58 6.34 13.32 -21.04
CA GLY A 58 7.66 13.93 -21.23
C GLY A 58 8.08 14.86 -20.08
N ASP A 59 7.61 14.62 -18.86
CA ASP A 59 7.97 15.41 -17.68
C ASP A 59 9.44 15.19 -17.31
N LYS A 60 10.27 16.20 -17.55
CA LYS A 60 11.71 16.18 -17.27
C LYS A 60 12.05 16.36 -15.78
N ASN A 61 11.06 16.73 -14.96
CA ASN A 61 11.25 16.84 -13.51
C ASN A 61 10.99 15.51 -12.81
N TYR A 62 10.36 14.53 -13.49
CA TYR A 62 10.18 13.20 -12.96
C TYR A 62 11.48 12.41 -13.10
N SER A 63 11.99 11.88 -12.00
CA SER A 63 13.29 11.23 -11.90
C SER A 63 13.27 10.04 -10.97
N PHE A 64 14.38 9.32 -10.83
CA PHE A 64 14.55 8.21 -9.89
C PHE A 64 14.38 8.63 -8.42
N ASP A 65 14.62 9.91 -8.11
CA ASP A 65 14.47 10.46 -6.76
C ASP A 65 13.05 10.98 -6.47
N THR A 66 12.15 10.89 -7.44
CA THR A 66 10.77 11.35 -7.26
C THR A 66 10.01 10.42 -6.33
N ILE A 67 9.49 10.97 -5.23
CA ILE A 67 8.67 10.23 -4.28
C ILE A 67 7.22 10.24 -4.76
N SER A 68 6.65 9.05 -4.90
CA SER A 68 5.25 8.85 -5.27
C SER A 68 4.49 8.13 -4.16
N ASN A 69 3.19 8.38 -4.07
CA ASN A 69 2.33 7.65 -3.14
C ASN A 69 2.17 6.21 -3.65
N VAL A 70 2.56 5.25 -2.82
CA VAL A 70 2.50 3.82 -3.12
C VAL A 70 1.24 3.13 -2.60
N PHE A 71 0.33 3.88 -1.97
CA PHE A 71 -0.93 3.37 -1.42
C PHE A 71 -0.75 2.05 -0.64
N SER A 72 -1.53 1.03 -0.97
CA SER A 72 -1.52 -0.26 -0.26
C SER A 72 -0.20 -1.04 -0.33
N SER A 73 0.71 -0.73 -1.24
CA SER A 73 2.06 -1.30 -1.22
C SER A 73 2.83 -0.91 0.05
N GLY A 74 2.45 0.20 0.69
CA GLY A 74 2.97 0.61 2.00
C GLY A 74 2.69 -0.37 3.13
N LYS A 75 1.70 -1.27 3.00
CA LYS A 75 1.43 -2.34 3.99
C LYS A 75 2.61 -3.29 4.20
N SER A 76 3.48 -3.42 3.20
CA SER A 76 4.73 -4.17 3.36
C SER A 76 5.63 -3.54 4.43
N LEU A 77 5.72 -2.20 4.46
CA LEU A 77 6.49 -1.48 5.47
C LEU A 77 5.82 -1.55 6.84
N GLU A 78 4.49 -1.49 6.90
CA GLU A 78 3.72 -1.70 8.13
C GLU A 78 4.01 -3.09 8.71
N SER A 79 4.01 -4.12 7.88
CA SER A 79 4.32 -5.50 8.29
C SER A 79 5.75 -5.63 8.82
N ILE A 80 6.72 -4.99 8.19
CA ILE A 80 8.11 -4.96 8.65
C ILE A 80 8.22 -4.22 10.00
N ALA A 81 7.55 -3.07 10.15
CA ALA A 81 7.55 -2.30 11.39
C ALA A 81 6.94 -3.10 12.55
N LEU A 82 5.85 -3.82 12.31
CA LEU A 82 5.24 -4.70 13.30
C LEU A 82 6.14 -5.88 13.67
N ALA A 83 6.75 -6.54 12.67
CA ALA A 83 7.70 -7.62 12.91
C ALA A 83 8.89 -7.14 13.77
N TRP A 84 9.36 -5.93 13.53
CA TRP A 84 10.40 -5.32 14.36
C TRP A 84 9.92 -5.10 15.81
N GLN A 85 8.70 -4.59 16.03
CA GLN A 85 8.15 -4.44 17.38
C GLN A 85 8.05 -5.80 18.11
N VAL A 86 7.69 -6.87 17.37
CA VAL A 86 7.66 -8.23 17.93
C VAL A 86 9.06 -8.71 18.29
N SER A 87 10.07 -8.48 17.45
CA SER A 87 11.47 -8.85 17.74
C SER A 87 12.04 -8.13 18.96
N GLU A 88 11.57 -6.91 19.23
CA GLU A 88 11.92 -6.12 20.41
C GLU A 88 11.06 -6.47 21.64
N SER A 89 10.23 -7.52 21.57
CA SER A 89 9.30 -7.95 22.65
C SER A 89 8.33 -6.84 23.11
N ARG A 90 8.03 -5.87 22.23
CA ARG A 90 7.08 -4.79 22.51
C ARG A 90 5.66 -5.12 22.07
N LEU A 91 5.52 -6.13 21.22
CA LEU A 91 4.25 -6.58 20.66
C LEU A 91 4.29 -8.10 20.52
N ASP A 92 3.13 -8.75 20.68
CA ASP A 92 2.95 -10.17 20.45
C ASP A 92 1.82 -10.38 19.43
N TYR A 93 2.07 -11.14 18.38
CA TYR A 93 1.06 -11.49 17.39
C TYR A 93 -0.15 -12.23 17.97
N GLY A 94 0.03 -13.02 19.03
CA GLY A 94 -1.04 -13.73 19.72
C GLY A 94 -1.82 -12.89 20.73
N ALA A 95 -1.30 -11.72 21.10
CA ALA A 95 -1.99 -10.83 22.04
C ALA A 95 -3.20 -10.17 21.35
N ARG A 96 -4.18 -9.80 22.16
CA ARG A 96 -5.40 -9.14 21.68
C ARG A 96 -5.10 -7.69 21.30
N ILE A 97 -5.79 -7.18 20.29
CA ILE A 97 -5.67 -5.78 19.88
C ILE A 97 -6.00 -4.84 21.04
N CYS A 98 -7.04 -5.16 21.83
CA CYS A 98 -7.46 -4.35 22.97
C CYS A 98 -6.44 -4.32 24.13
N ASP A 99 -5.45 -5.21 24.17
CA ASP A 99 -4.37 -5.14 25.15
C ASP A 99 -3.41 -3.96 24.87
N TYR A 100 -3.35 -3.51 23.62
CA TYR A 100 -2.55 -2.35 23.17
C TYR A 100 -3.41 -1.12 22.84
N TRP A 101 -4.66 -1.35 22.46
CA TRP A 101 -5.64 -0.33 22.12
C TRP A 101 -6.98 -0.61 22.83
N PRO A 102 -7.13 -0.20 24.11
CA PRO A 102 -8.28 -0.55 24.95
C PRO A 102 -9.63 -0.12 24.37
N GLU A 103 -9.68 0.98 23.63
CA GLU A 103 -10.90 1.48 22.99
C GLU A 103 -11.40 0.55 21.88
N PHE A 104 -10.52 -0.28 21.30
CA PHE A 104 -10.88 -1.29 20.31
C PHE A 104 -11.42 -2.54 20.98
N SER A 105 -12.59 -2.41 21.63
CA SER A 105 -13.26 -3.47 22.37
C SER A 105 -14.78 -3.40 22.21
N GLY A 106 -15.49 -4.39 22.70
CA GLY A 106 -16.93 -4.53 22.48
C GLY A 106 -17.31 -5.13 21.12
N ASP A 107 -18.55 -5.52 20.96
CA ASP A 107 -19.12 -6.10 19.73
C ASP A 107 -18.33 -7.28 19.15
N GLY A 108 -17.68 -8.06 20.00
CA GLY A 108 -16.89 -9.25 19.62
C GLY A 108 -15.42 -8.95 19.26
N LYS A 109 -14.97 -7.70 19.39
CA LYS A 109 -13.58 -7.29 19.12
C LYS A 109 -12.59 -7.74 20.21
N GLU A 110 -13.06 -8.04 21.39
CA GLU A 110 -12.25 -8.39 22.57
C GLU A 110 -11.33 -9.59 22.36
N ASN A 111 -11.67 -10.46 21.43
CA ASN A 111 -10.93 -11.69 21.17
C ASN A 111 -10.05 -11.59 19.92
N LEU A 112 -10.07 -10.46 19.20
CA LEU A 112 -9.27 -10.26 18.00
C LEU A 112 -7.79 -10.10 18.36
N SER A 113 -6.95 -10.92 17.75
CA SER A 113 -5.51 -10.85 17.92
C SER A 113 -4.86 -9.90 16.92
N ILE A 114 -3.64 -9.48 17.21
CA ILE A 114 -2.79 -8.77 16.26
C ILE A 114 -2.58 -9.60 14.97
N ALA A 115 -2.47 -10.94 15.11
CA ALA A 115 -2.35 -11.82 13.95
C ALA A 115 -3.60 -11.79 13.07
N ASP A 116 -4.81 -11.72 13.63
CA ASP A 116 -6.06 -11.62 12.85
C ASP A 116 -6.10 -10.30 12.07
N LEU A 117 -5.68 -9.20 12.69
CA LEU A 117 -5.54 -7.90 12.02
C LEU A 117 -4.58 -7.99 10.83
N MET A 118 -3.39 -8.57 11.05
CA MET A 118 -2.35 -8.67 10.02
C MET A 118 -2.74 -9.59 8.85
N ARG A 119 -3.61 -10.57 9.09
CA ARG A 119 -4.18 -11.44 8.05
C ARG A 119 -5.42 -10.86 7.37
N HIS A 120 -5.83 -9.63 7.73
CA HIS A 120 -7.08 -9.01 7.28
C HIS A 120 -8.35 -9.81 7.66
N GLU A 121 -8.31 -10.45 8.84
CA GLU A 121 -9.38 -11.32 9.36
C GLU A 121 -10.15 -10.65 10.51
N ALA A 122 -9.87 -9.38 10.81
CA ALA A 122 -10.47 -8.68 11.95
C ALA A 122 -11.96 -8.31 11.79
N GLY A 123 -12.58 -8.61 10.64
CA GLY A 123 -14.02 -8.41 10.46
C GLY A 123 -14.47 -6.98 10.14
N LEU A 124 -13.54 -6.06 9.88
CA LEU A 124 -13.80 -4.65 9.54
C LEU A 124 -13.57 -4.41 8.04
N SER A 125 -14.31 -5.13 7.18
CA SER A 125 -14.12 -5.06 5.72
C SER A 125 -14.59 -3.75 5.08
N ALA A 126 -15.49 -3.02 5.73
CA ALA A 126 -15.94 -1.69 5.32
C ALA A 126 -16.51 -0.93 6.50
N LEU A 127 -16.40 0.38 6.49
CA LEU A 127 -17.01 1.27 7.46
C LEU A 127 -18.41 1.71 6.97
N ASN A 128 -19.34 1.91 7.89
CA ASN A 128 -20.71 2.38 7.58
C ASN A 128 -20.77 3.91 7.40
N VAL A 129 -19.63 4.56 7.40
CA VAL A 129 -19.48 6.01 7.24
C VAL A 129 -18.51 6.29 6.10
N SER A 130 -18.73 7.40 5.41
CA SER A 130 -17.79 7.90 4.42
C SER A 130 -16.56 8.45 5.12
N ILE A 131 -15.38 8.12 4.59
CA ILE A 131 -14.12 8.75 4.98
C ILE A 131 -13.80 9.78 3.92
N GLU A 132 -13.69 11.04 4.35
CA GLU A 132 -13.33 12.13 3.46
C GLU A 132 -11.80 12.34 3.43
N PRO A 133 -11.23 12.88 2.36
CA PRO A 133 -9.79 13.17 2.30
C PRO A 133 -9.28 14.01 3.47
N SER A 134 -10.11 14.89 4.03
CA SER A 134 -9.78 15.72 5.19
C SER A 134 -9.57 14.91 6.48
N ASP A 135 -10.17 13.70 6.58
CA ASP A 135 -9.98 12.83 7.74
C ASP A 135 -8.56 12.23 7.79
N LEU A 136 -7.85 12.25 6.65
CA LEU A 136 -6.45 11.83 6.52
C LEU A 136 -5.46 13.00 6.70
N TRP A 137 -5.93 14.21 6.95
CA TRP A 137 -5.04 15.34 7.19
C TRP A 137 -4.39 15.25 8.57
N ARG A 138 -3.21 15.87 8.70
CA ARG A 138 -2.38 15.82 9.91
C ARG A 138 -3.15 16.12 11.19
N GLU A 139 -4.03 17.13 11.17
CA GLU A 139 -4.83 17.55 12.33
C GLU A 139 -5.86 16.49 12.72
N SER A 140 -6.54 15.89 11.75
CA SER A 140 -7.51 14.81 11.97
C SER A 140 -6.84 13.53 12.49
N ILE A 141 -5.67 13.19 11.96
CA ILE A 141 -4.85 12.07 12.45
C ILE A 141 -4.39 12.32 13.88
N LYS A 142 -3.89 13.53 14.19
CA LYS A 142 -3.48 13.89 15.56
C LYS A 142 -4.64 13.88 16.55
N ALA A 143 -5.84 14.23 16.10
CA ALA A 143 -7.06 14.20 16.91
C ALA A 143 -7.64 12.78 17.04
N ASN A 144 -7.01 11.75 16.44
CA ASN A 144 -7.41 10.34 16.46
C ASN A 144 -8.85 10.07 15.95
N LYS A 145 -9.41 10.92 15.09
CA LYS A 145 -10.78 10.77 14.59
C LYS A 145 -11.05 9.41 13.93
N LEU A 146 -10.13 8.94 13.08
CA LEU A 146 -10.27 7.63 12.44
C LEU A 146 -10.13 6.49 13.45
N GLY A 147 -9.25 6.61 14.43
CA GLY A 147 -9.10 5.63 15.50
C GLY A 147 -10.40 5.47 16.29
N GLU A 148 -11.02 6.55 16.73
CA GLU A 148 -12.30 6.53 17.45
C GLU A 148 -13.40 5.90 16.60
N LEU A 149 -13.48 6.24 15.31
CA LEU A 149 -14.46 5.70 14.38
C LEU A 149 -14.27 4.20 14.18
N ILE A 150 -13.04 3.73 13.97
CA ILE A 150 -12.72 2.32 13.81
C ILE A 150 -12.99 1.55 15.11
N ALA A 151 -12.62 2.11 16.26
CA ALA A 151 -12.85 1.50 17.55
C ALA A 151 -14.35 1.33 17.87
N ALA A 152 -15.18 2.30 17.49
CA ALA A 152 -16.63 2.26 17.70
C ALA A 152 -17.37 1.41 16.65
N HIS A 153 -16.74 1.03 15.52
CA HIS A 153 -17.43 0.33 14.45
C HIS A 153 -17.67 -1.15 14.80
N PRO A 154 -18.89 -1.70 14.59
CA PRO A 154 -19.17 -3.11 14.83
C PRO A 154 -18.49 -4.01 13.78
N LEU A 155 -18.20 -5.24 14.17
CA LEU A 155 -17.69 -6.24 13.21
C LEU A 155 -18.79 -6.63 12.20
N ARG A 156 -18.40 -6.81 10.95
CA ARG A 156 -19.29 -7.33 9.89
C ARG A 156 -19.30 -8.86 9.83
N PHE A 157 -18.22 -9.49 10.26
CA PHE A 157 -18.11 -10.94 10.39
C PHE A 157 -17.13 -11.25 11.54
N ARG A 158 -17.19 -12.48 12.06
CA ARG A 158 -16.28 -12.95 13.12
C ARG A 158 -15.00 -13.49 12.47
N ALA A 159 -13.89 -13.38 13.18
CA ALA A 159 -12.58 -13.85 12.69
C ALA A 159 -12.56 -15.35 12.33
N ASP A 160 -13.41 -16.15 12.99
CA ASP A 160 -13.56 -17.59 12.79
C ASP A 160 -14.66 -17.98 11.80
N SER A 161 -15.34 -17.00 11.18
CA SER A 161 -16.40 -17.29 10.22
C SER A 161 -15.84 -17.55 8.82
N PRO A 162 -16.52 -18.41 8.02
CA PRO A 162 -16.18 -18.57 6.61
C PRO A 162 -16.23 -17.21 5.89
N ARG A 163 -15.25 -16.95 5.04
CA ARG A 163 -15.30 -15.79 4.15
C ARG A 163 -16.35 -16.05 3.06
N GLU A 164 -17.37 -15.22 2.99
CA GLU A 164 -18.32 -15.19 1.88
C GLU A 164 -17.75 -14.37 0.72
#